data_853de1a869854c95d4e4218b21ea1d69
#
_entry.id   853de1a869854c95d4e4218b21ea1d69
#
_cell.length_a   1.000
_cell.length_b   1.000
_cell.length_c   1.000
_cell.angle_alpha   90.00
_cell.angle_beta   90.00
_cell.angle_gamma   90.00
#
_symmetry.space_group_name_H-M   'P 1'
#
loop_
_entity.id
_entity.type
_entity.pdbx_description
1 polymer ?
#
loop_
_entity_poly.entity_id
_entity_poly.type
_entity_poly.pdbx_seq_one_letter_code
_entity_poly.pdbx_strand_id
1 'polypeptide(L)'
;STLSAISQTIKNGHQVLVFLNRRGFAPAIICHHCGWSAECHNCDSRLTVHRARNRLICHHCDYQQRVPHLCPGCQGQELISLGEGTERSEEYLEKCFPETKVVRVDRDSTRKKGAMQEVFEIGSSGEPCILIGTQMLAKGHHFATVTLVAVLDADSGLFSPDFRSHERLGQLLTQVAGRSGRGDLPGRVIIQTHQPQHPLLEILIGRGYSIFAQQIMAERKMTQLPPFRHMAVIRAESDRANEAETFLKAARKIAEGLNHPSPLIGYLGPLPAMLEKRAGRYRFVLQIDASKRSILQALLGSLIAELSQLKDSRRVRWSVDVDPQEM
;
A
#
# COMPACT_ATOMS: atom_id res chain seq x y z
N SER A 1 -8.87 0.33 -24.48
CA SER A 1 -8.36 -0.47 -23.35
C SER A 1 -6.86 -0.23 -23.15
N THR A 2 -6.31 -0.59 -21.99
CA THR A 2 -4.87 -0.48 -21.71
C THR A 2 -4.04 -1.31 -22.69
N LEU A 3 -4.46 -2.55 -23.00
CA LEU A 3 -3.77 -3.41 -23.97
C LEU A 3 -3.74 -2.81 -25.40
N SER A 4 -4.84 -2.18 -25.82
CA SER A 4 -4.89 -1.50 -27.11
C SER A 4 -3.90 -0.33 -27.18
N ALA A 5 -3.77 0.45 -26.10
CA ALA A 5 -2.79 1.53 -26.05
C ALA A 5 -1.34 1.01 -26.05
N ILE A 6 -1.05 -0.08 -25.33
CA ILE A 6 0.26 -0.74 -25.33
C ILE A 6 0.57 -1.20 -26.77
N SER A 7 -0.35 -1.94 -27.42
CA SER A 7 -0.17 -2.40 -28.79
C SER A 7 0.13 -1.27 -29.76
N GLN A 8 -0.64 -0.17 -29.69
CA GLN A 8 -0.43 0.99 -30.55
C GLN A 8 0.95 1.63 -30.34
N THR A 9 1.37 1.76 -29.08
CA THR A 9 2.66 2.36 -28.74
C THR A 9 3.83 1.53 -29.25
N ILE A 10 3.77 0.21 -29.08
CA ILE A 10 4.80 -0.72 -29.60
C ILE A 10 4.86 -0.69 -31.13
N LYS A 11 3.70 -0.73 -31.80
CA LYS A 11 3.63 -0.63 -33.27
C LYS A 11 4.20 0.69 -33.82
N ASN A 12 4.12 1.76 -33.05
CA ASN A 12 4.71 3.06 -33.41
C ASN A 12 6.24 3.12 -33.14
N GLY A 13 6.86 2.03 -32.70
CA GLY A 13 8.30 1.98 -32.46
C GLY A 13 8.72 2.53 -31.09
N HIS A 14 7.80 2.67 -30.14
CA HIS A 14 8.08 3.28 -28.85
C HIS A 14 8.03 2.27 -27.69
N GLN A 15 8.60 2.68 -26.57
CA GLN A 15 8.64 1.90 -25.33
C GLN A 15 7.46 2.18 -24.44
N VAL A 16 7.06 1.15 -23.68
CA VAL A 16 5.98 1.20 -22.70
C VAL A 16 6.52 0.89 -21.32
N LEU A 17 6.13 1.68 -20.33
CA LEU A 17 6.35 1.40 -18.92
C LEU A 17 5.03 0.92 -18.29
N VAL A 18 4.99 -0.34 -17.86
CA VAL A 18 3.87 -0.89 -17.08
C VAL A 18 4.24 -0.88 -15.61
N PHE A 19 3.56 -0.05 -14.86
CA PHE A 19 3.77 0.10 -13.44
C PHE A 19 2.77 -0.73 -12.64
N LEU A 20 3.29 -1.58 -11.76
CA LEU A 20 2.50 -2.41 -10.85
C LEU A 20 2.54 -1.82 -9.44
N ASN A 21 1.38 -1.45 -8.93
CA ASN A 21 1.25 -0.87 -7.59
C ASN A 21 1.23 -1.96 -6.51
N ARG A 22 2.36 -2.67 -6.31
CA ARG A 22 2.43 -3.91 -5.50
C ARG A 22 2.81 -3.75 -4.03
N ARG A 23 3.43 -2.65 -3.60
CA ARG A 23 4.02 -2.58 -2.25
C ARG A 23 3.27 -1.66 -1.30
N GLY A 24 2.96 -2.19 -0.11
CA GLY A 24 2.51 -1.41 1.05
C GLY A 24 1.00 -1.18 1.14
N PHE A 25 0.19 -1.84 0.32
CA PHE A 25 -1.26 -1.73 0.41
C PHE A 25 -1.87 -2.99 1.02
N ALA A 26 -2.76 -2.80 1.98
CA ALA A 26 -3.53 -3.89 2.57
C ALA A 26 -4.52 -4.45 1.55
N PRO A 27 -4.75 -5.77 1.55
CA PRO A 27 -5.75 -6.36 0.68
C PRO A 27 -7.15 -5.84 1.03
N ALA A 28 -7.75 -5.09 0.12
CA ALA A 28 -9.13 -4.64 0.19
C ALA A 28 -10.00 -5.49 -0.73
N ILE A 29 -11.31 -5.56 -0.46
CA ILE A 29 -12.28 -6.18 -1.37
C ILE A 29 -12.95 -5.09 -2.21
N ILE A 30 -13.02 -5.34 -3.51
CA ILE A 30 -13.78 -4.53 -4.46
C ILE A 30 -14.66 -5.43 -5.35
N CYS A 31 -15.81 -4.95 -5.73
CA CYS A 31 -16.65 -5.61 -6.72
C CYS A 31 -16.19 -5.25 -8.13
N HIS A 32 -15.90 -6.26 -8.96
CA HIS A 32 -15.48 -6.04 -10.34
C HIS A 32 -16.56 -5.37 -11.20
N HIS A 33 -17.84 -5.64 -10.92
CA HIS A 33 -18.95 -5.13 -11.73
C HIS A 33 -19.32 -3.67 -11.42
N CYS A 34 -19.47 -3.32 -10.12
CA CYS A 34 -20.00 -2.00 -9.73
C CYS A 34 -18.99 -1.11 -9.00
N GLY A 35 -17.77 -1.58 -8.75
CA GLY A 35 -16.75 -0.83 -8.02
C GLY A 35 -17.02 -0.68 -6.52
N TRP A 36 -18.05 -1.35 -5.95
CA TRP A 36 -18.29 -1.35 -4.52
C TRP A 36 -17.05 -1.84 -3.78
N SER A 37 -16.71 -1.18 -2.69
CA SER A 37 -15.62 -1.58 -1.80
C SER A 37 -16.11 -1.68 -0.36
N ALA A 38 -15.47 -2.55 0.43
CA ALA A 38 -15.86 -2.77 1.81
C ALA A 38 -15.42 -1.60 2.70
N GLU A 39 -16.38 -0.81 3.16
CA GLU A 39 -16.18 0.32 4.06
C GLU A 39 -16.57 -0.05 5.51
N CYS A 40 -15.98 0.64 6.46
CA CYS A 40 -16.30 0.45 7.87
C CYS A 40 -17.61 1.17 8.21
N HIS A 41 -18.51 0.51 8.93
CA HIS A 41 -19.76 1.13 9.39
C HIS A 41 -19.57 2.11 10.55
N ASN A 42 -18.43 2.05 11.27
CA ASN A 42 -18.18 2.90 12.43
C ASN A 42 -17.29 4.11 12.13
N CYS A 43 -16.63 4.11 10.97
CA CYS A 43 -15.78 5.22 10.54
C CYS A 43 -15.59 5.16 9.01
N ASP A 44 -15.07 6.23 8.42
CA ASP A 44 -14.87 6.34 6.97
C ASP A 44 -13.65 5.56 6.44
N SER A 45 -13.08 4.65 7.24
CA SER A 45 -11.95 3.82 6.85
C SER A 45 -12.40 2.59 6.07
N ARG A 46 -11.51 2.04 5.25
CA ARG A 46 -11.75 0.82 4.51
C ARG A 46 -11.38 -0.42 5.31
N LEU A 47 -12.07 -1.52 5.02
CA LEU A 47 -11.84 -2.79 5.69
C LEU A 47 -10.76 -3.60 4.98
N THR A 48 -9.87 -4.20 5.76
CA THR A 48 -8.82 -5.11 5.29
C THR A 48 -9.30 -6.56 5.34
N VAL A 49 -8.99 -7.33 4.30
CA VAL A 49 -9.28 -8.77 4.24
C VAL A 49 -8.26 -9.55 5.05
N HIS A 50 -8.72 -10.29 6.03
CA HIS A 50 -7.94 -11.30 6.77
C HIS A 50 -8.42 -12.69 6.37
N ARG A 51 -7.81 -13.24 5.31
CA ARG A 51 -8.27 -14.53 4.70
C ARG A 51 -8.23 -15.71 5.67
N ALA A 52 -7.18 -15.81 6.49
CA ALA A 52 -7.06 -16.89 7.48
C ALA A 52 -8.21 -16.91 8.49
N ARG A 53 -8.84 -15.75 8.73
CA ARG A 53 -9.97 -15.58 9.66
C ARG A 53 -11.32 -15.47 8.95
N ASN A 54 -11.32 -15.40 7.62
CA ASN A 54 -12.51 -15.09 6.79
C ASN A 54 -13.26 -13.83 7.29
N ARG A 55 -12.51 -12.78 7.61
CA ARG A 55 -13.02 -11.52 8.15
C ARG A 55 -12.48 -10.30 7.44
N LEU A 56 -13.29 -9.28 7.43
CA LEU A 56 -12.92 -7.91 7.12
C LEU A 56 -12.73 -7.16 8.43
N ILE A 57 -11.57 -6.51 8.63
CA ILE A 57 -11.21 -5.81 9.87
C ILE A 57 -10.86 -4.36 9.54
N CYS A 58 -11.42 -3.45 10.33
CA CYS A 58 -11.05 -2.03 10.30
C CYS A 58 -9.79 -1.80 11.15
N HIS A 59 -8.70 -1.35 10.54
CA HIS A 59 -7.47 -0.99 11.25
C HIS A 59 -7.50 0.43 11.86
N HIS A 60 -8.68 1.09 11.82
CA HIS A 60 -8.87 2.40 12.45
C HIS A 60 -9.71 2.33 13.73
N CYS A 61 -10.74 1.48 13.80
CA CYS A 61 -11.65 1.40 14.94
C CYS A 61 -11.95 -0.03 15.43
N ASP A 62 -11.24 -1.02 14.92
CA ASP A 62 -11.36 -2.45 15.28
C ASP A 62 -12.71 -3.10 14.94
N TYR A 63 -13.55 -2.45 14.15
CA TYR A 63 -14.78 -3.04 13.64
C TYR A 63 -14.47 -4.26 12.78
N GLN A 64 -15.25 -5.35 12.93
CA GLN A 64 -15.06 -6.59 12.21
C GLN A 64 -16.38 -7.11 11.62
N GLN A 65 -16.32 -7.59 10.38
CA GLN A 65 -17.45 -8.30 9.76
C GLN A 65 -16.96 -9.52 8.95
N ARG A 66 -17.89 -10.41 8.57
CA ARG A 66 -17.56 -11.52 7.67
C ARG A 66 -17.33 -11.00 6.26
N VAL A 67 -16.49 -11.71 5.50
CA VAL A 67 -16.36 -11.48 4.06
C VAL A 67 -17.69 -11.80 3.39
N PRO A 68 -18.32 -10.87 2.66
CA PRO A 68 -19.58 -11.16 1.97
C PRO A 68 -19.36 -12.14 0.82
N HIS A 69 -20.33 -13.00 0.57
CA HIS A 69 -20.30 -13.93 -0.57
C HIS A 69 -20.77 -13.28 -1.88
N LEU A 70 -21.65 -12.28 -1.76
CA LEU A 70 -22.19 -11.49 -2.87
C LEU A 70 -21.90 -10.02 -2.61
N CYS A 71 -21.75 -9.25 -3.68
CA CYS A 71 -21.59 -7.81 -3.58
C CYS A 71 -22.82 -7.17 -2.93
N PRO A 72 -22.69 -6.43 -1.83
CA PRO A 72 -23.83 -5.73 -1.23
C PRO A 72 -24.44 -4.66 -2.14
N GLY A 73 -23.66 -4.12 -3.08
CA GLY A 73 -24.13 -3.07 -4.00
C GLY A 73 -24.90 -3.58 -5.20
N CYS A 74 -24.46 -4.66 -5.85
CA CYS A 74 -25.07 -5.15 -7.09
C CYS A 74 -25.44 -6.63 -7.09
N GLN A 75 -25.24 -7.34 -5.97
CA GLN A 75 -25.46 -8.79 -5.81
C GLN A 75 -24.61 -9.68 -6.74
N GLY A 76 -23.59 -9.11 -7.39
CA GLY A 76 -22.64 -9.84 -8.22
C GLY A 76 -21.72 -10.75 -7.38
N GLN A 77 -21.23 -11.82 -7.99
CA GLN A 77 -20.36 -12.81 -7.33
C GLN A 77 -18.87 -12.46 -7.42
N GLU A 78 -18.50 -11.52 -8.29
CA GLU A 78 -17.09 -11.19 -8.55
C GLU A 78 -16.55 -10.15 -7.55
N LEU A 79 -16.32 -10.61 -6.32
CA LEU A 79 -15.59 -9.87 -5.31
C LEU A 79 -14.12 -10.24 -5.39
N ILE A 80 -13.29 -9.28 -5.80
CA ILE A 80 -11.85 -9.45 -5.97
C ILE A 80 -11.08 -8.82 -4.82
N SER A 81 -10.01 -9.49 -4.41
CA SER A 81 -9.06 -8.95 -3.44
C SER A 81 -7.96 -8.20 -4.19
N LEU A 82 -7.81 -6.91 -3.91
CA LEU A 82 -6.76 -6.09 -4.51
C LEU A 82 -5.37 -6.47 -3.94
N GLY A 83 -4.33 -6.27 -4.75
CA GLY A 83 -2.94 -6.52 -4.33
C GLY A 83 -2.39 -7.92 -4.64
N GLU A 84 -3.11 -8.77 -5.37
CA GLU A 84 -2.63 -10.07 -5.85
C GLU A 84 -2.37 -10.04 -7.36
N GLY A 85 -1.14 -10.32 -7.81
CA GLY A 85 -0.99 -10.72 -9.20
C GLY A 85 0.12 -10.14 -10.06
N THR A 86 1.28 -9.76 -9.51
CA THR A 86 2.38 -9.21 -10.35
C THR A 86 3.07 -10.25 -11.24
N GLU A 87 3.25 -11.48 -10.78
CA GLU A 87 3.83 -12.55 -11.59
C GLU A 87 2.90 -12.92 -12.76
N ARG A 88 1.59 -12.92 -12.50
CA ARG A 88 0.58 -13.15 -13.54
C ARG A 88 0.53 -12.03 -14.59
N SER A 89 0.86 -10.80 -14.22
CA SER A 89 0.84 -9.67 -15.18
C SER A 89 1.98 -9.73 -16.20
N GLU A 90 3.16 -10.18 -15.78
CA GLU A 90 4.31 -10.41 -16.68
C GLU A 90 3.97 -11.50 -17.70
N GLU A 91 3.61 -12.70 -17.21
CA GLU A 91 3.22 -13.83 -18.08
C GLU A 91 2.05 -13.48 -19.02
N TYR A 92 1.11 -12.66 -18.55
CA TYR A 92 -0.01 -12.23 -19.36
C TYR A 92 0.43 -11.28 -20.48
N LEU A 93 1.32 -10.33 -20.20
CA LEU A 93 1.86 -9.42 -21.21
C LEU A 93 2.72 -10.16 -22.22
N GLU A 94 3.54 -11.12 -21.82
CA GLU A 94 4.31 -11.97 -22.72
C GLU A 94 3.40 -12.76 -23.68
N LYS A 95 2.29 -13.30 -23.17
CA LYS A 95 1.29 -13.98 -24.02
C LYS A 95 0.57 -13.04 -24.98
N CYS A 96 0.27 -11.80 -24.54
CA CYS A 96 -0.39 -10.80 -25.39
C CYS A 96 0.53 -10.20 -26.46
N PHE A 97 1.85 -10.17 -26.19
CA PHE A 97 2.85 -9.52 -27.02
C PHE A 97 4.08 -10.44 -27.26
N PRO A 98 3.89 -11.59 -27.90
CA PRO A 98 4.95 -12.63 -28.01
C PRO A 98 6.17 -12.17 -28.82
N GLU A 99 6.02 -11.19 -29.71
CA GLU A 99 7.12 -10.63 -30.52
C GLU A 99 7.79 -9.41 -29.86
N THR A 100 7.31 -8.98 -28.69
CA THR A 100 7.82 -7.80 -27.98
C THR A 100 8.59 -8.22 -26.76
N LYS A 101 9.79 -7.69 -26.57
CA LYS A 101 10.57 -7.96 -25.37
C LYS A 101 9.87 -7.38 -24.14
N VAL A 102 9.49 -8.24 -23.19
CA VAL A 102 8.98 -7.86 -21.86
C VAL A 102 10.14 -7.97 -20.87
N VAL A 103 10.41 -6.91 -20.13
CA VAL A 103 11.54 -6.84 -19.18
C VAL A 103 11.02 -6.51 -17.81
N ARG A 104 11.16 -7.44 -16.87
CA ARG A 104 10.76 -7.26 -15.49
C ARG A 104 11.84 -6.57 -14.67
N VAL A 105 11.42 -5.54 -13.93
CA VAL A 105 12.29 -4.73 -13.07
C VAL A 105 11.72 -4.66 -11.67
N ASP A 106 12.10 -5.61 -10.85
CA ASP A 106 11.77 -5.63 -9.43
C ASP A 106 13.00 -5.99 -8.59
N ARG A 107 12.82 -6.00 -7.25
CA ARG A 107 13.91 -6.29 -6.32
C ARG A 107 14.47 -7.70 -6.48
N ASP A 108 13.67 -8.64 -6.93
CA ASP A 108 14.09 -10.03 -7.06
C ASP A 108 14.78 -10.28 -8.40
N SER A 109 14.27 -9.70 -9.50
CA SER A 109 14.90 -9.76 -10.83
C SER A 109 16.25 -9.02 -10.85
N THR A 110 16.40 -7.96 -10.05
CA THR A 110 17.62 -7.12 -10.04
C THR A 110 18.66 -7.51 -9.00
N ARG A 111 18.48 -8.62 -8.27
CA ARG A 111 19.47 -9.10 -7.27
C ARG A 111 20.78 -9.59 -7.88
N LYS A 112 20.76 -10.08 -9.10
CA LYS A 112 21.98 -10.55 -9.79
C LYS A 112 22.85 -9.34 -10.16
N LYS A 113 24.16 -9.46 -9.93
CA LYS A 113 25.13 -8.44 -10.33
C LYS A 113 25.06 -8.24 -11.86
N GLY A 114 24.83 -7.00 -12.30
CA GLY A 114 24.70 -6.65 -13.71
C GLY A 114 23.26 -6.62 -14.26
N ALA A 115 22.27 -7.24 -13.59
CA ALA A 115 20.89 -7.28 -14.08
C ALA A 115 20.27 -5.87 -14.26
N MET A 116 20.61 -4.94 -13.38
CA MET A 116 20.14 -3.56 -13.50
C MET A 116 20.80 -2.84 -14.68
N GLN A 117 22.06 -3.14 -14.98
CA GLN A 117 22.78 -2.61 -16.15
C GLN A 117 22.14 -3.09 -17.44
N GLU A 118 21.77 -4.36 -17.55
CA GLU A 118 21.06 -4.92 -18.69
C GLU A 118 19.70 -4.24 -18.94
N VAL A 119 18.93 -3.98 -17.88
CA VAL A 119 17.68 -3.22 -17.97
C VAL A 119 17.92 -1.82 -18.55
N PHE A 120 19.01 -1.17 -18.14
CA PHE A 120 19.39 0.13 -18.66
C PHE A 120 19.76 0.10 -20.15
N GLU A 121 20.54 -0.88 -20.54
CA GLU A 121 20.94 -1.05 -21.94
C GLU A 121 19.72 -1.26 -22.83
N ILE A 122 18.78 -2.11 -22.41
CA ILE A 122 17.51 -2.34 -23.12
C ILE A 122 16.67 -1.06 -23.15
N GLY A 123 16.48 -0.40 -22.02
CA GLY A 123 15.68 0.84 -21.95
C GLY A 123 16.28 2.01 -22.71
N SER A 124 17.61 2.03 -22.90
CA SER A 124 18.34 3.07 -23.64
C SER A 124 18.56 2.76 -25.10
N SER A 125 18.31 1.51 -25.53
CA SER A 125 18.50 1.10 -26.93
C SER A 125 17.59 1.81 -27.93
N GLY A 126 16.45 2.31 -27.45
CA GLY A 126 15.41 2.90 -28.27
C GLY A 126 14.51 1.85 -28.97
N GLU A 127 14.83 0.57 -28.87
CA GLU A 127 14.00 -0.50 -29.41
C GLU A 127 12.67 -0.64 -28.67
N PRO A 128 11.55 -0.94 -29.36
CA PRO A 128 10.26 -1.14 -28.73
C PRO A 128 10.32 -2.28 -27.72
N CYS A 129 9.96 -1.99 -26.48
CA CYS A 129 9.90 -2.98 -25.41
C CYS A 129 8.86 -2.59 -24.35
N ILE A 130 8.47 -3.56 -23.54
CA ILE A 130 7.59 -3.35 -22.38
C ILE A 130 8.43 -3.53 -21.12
N LEU A 131 8.65 -2.44 -20.39
CA LEU A 131 9.29 -2.47 -19.08
C LEU A 131 8.18 -2.65 -18.03
N ILE A 132 8.19 -3.74 -17.28
CA ILE A 132 7.19 -4.00 -16.23
C ILE A 132 7.86 -4.01 -14.87
N GLY A 133 7.30 -3.30 -13.90
CA GLY A 133 7.87 -3.31 -12.56
C GLY A 133 7.13 -2.48 -11.53
N THR A 134 7.81 -2.33 -10.38
CA THR A 134 7.29 -1.61 -9.22
C THR A 134 8.07 -0.31 -9.01
N GLN A 135 8.06 0.23 -7.79
CA GLN A 135 8.70 1.51 -7.41
C GLN A 135 10.16 1.69 -7.87
N MET A 136 10.87 0.61 -8.22
CA MET A 136 12.25 0.72 -8.72
C MET A 136 12.30 1.45 -10.06
N LEU A 137 11.32 1.24 -10.95
CA LEU A 137 11.20 1.96 -12.21
C LEU A 137 10.83 3.45 -12.05
N ALA A 138 10.18 3.80 -10.94
CA ALA A 138 9.82 5.19 -10.64
C ALA A 138 11.04 6.01 -10.17
N LYS A 139 12.09 5.36 -9.62
CA LYS A 139 13.25 6.03 -9.04
C LYS A 139 14.45 6.06 -9.99
N GLY A 140 14.89 7.25 -10.34
CA GLY A 140 16.28 7.53 -10.77
C GLY A 140 16.66 7.25 -12.23
N HIS A 141 15.85 6.55 -13.04
CA HIS A 141 16.27 6.14 -14.37
C HIS A 141 15.53 6.89 -15.47
N HIS A 142 16.27 7.30 -16.49
CA HIS A 142 15.75 8.06 -17.61
C HIS A 142 15.65 7.14 -18.83
N PHE A 143 14.43 6.91 -19.30
CA PHE A 143 14.15 6.20 -20.55
C PHE A 143 13.53 7.20 -21.54
N ALA A 144 14.33 7.69 -22.46
CA ALA A 144 13.94 8.79 -23.37
C ALA A 144 12.82 8.38 -24.34
N THR A 145 12.71 7.11 -24.66
CA THR A 145 11.79 6.54 -25.66
C THR A 145 10.49 5.99 -25.07
N VAL A 146 10.29 6.11 -23.75
CA VAL A 146 9.04 5.77 -23.10
C VAL A 146 8.00 6.85 -23.37
N THR A 147 7.02 6.55 -24.21
CA THR A 147 5.92 7.44 -24.55
C THR A 147 4.59 7.06 -23.88
N LEU A 148 4.48 5.82 -23.37
CA LEU A 148 3.31 5.35 -22.62
C LEU A 148 3.72 4.83 -21.25
N VAL A 149 3.06 5.33 -20.23
CA VAL A 149 3.09 4.77 -18.87
C VAL A 149 1.71 4.22 -18.52
N ALA A 150 1.62 2.94 -18.22
CA ALA A 150 0.38 2.30 -17.77
C ALA A 150 0.53 1.92 -16.27
N VAL A 151 -0.26 2.56 -15.42
CA VAL A 151 -0.34 2.20 -13.99
C VAL A 151 -1.49 1.21 -13.81
N LEU A 152 -1.15 -0.02 -13.49
CA LEU A 152 -2.14 -1.06 -13.18
C LEU A 152 -2.44 -1.06 -11.69
N ASP A 153 -3.72 -1.30 -11.35
CA ASP A 153 -4.18 -1.41 -9.97
C ASP A 153 -3.91 -0.15 -9.12
N ALA A 154 -4.44 1.00 -9.54
CA ALA A 154 -4.45 2.20 -8.71
C ALA A 154 -5.36 2.03 -7.47
N ASP A 155 -6.32 1.11 -7.55
CA ASP A 155 -7.30 0.84 -6.50
C ASP A 155 -6.65 0.34 -5.21
N SER A 156 -5.59 -0.44 -5.28
CA SER A 156 -4.81 -0.85 -4.09
C SER A 156 -4.30 0.34 -3.28
N GLY A 157 -3.99 1.47 -3.93
CA GLY A 157 -3.60 2.70 -3.25
C GLY A 157 -4.79 3.53 -2.77
N LEU A 158 -5.87 3.57 -3.55
CA LEU A 158 -7.07 4.33 -3.19
C LEU A 158 -7.84 3.70 -2.02
N PHE A 159 -7.85 2.37 -1.93
CA PHE A 159 -8.67 1.62 -0.98
C PHE A 159 -7.89 0.97 0.15
N SER A 160 -6.63 1.29 0.30
CA SER A 160 -5.83 0.83 1.43
C SER A 160 -6.28 1.51 2.74
N PRO A 161 -6.35 0.77 3.84
CA PRO A 161 -6.63 1.33 5.17
C PRO A 161 -5.44 2.09 5.78
N ASP A 162 -4.26 2.04 5.16
CA ASP A 162 -3.10 2.82 5.60
C ASP A 162 -3.32 4.31 5.24
N PHE A 163 -3.38 5.18 6.24
CA PHE A 163 -3.61 6.62 6.06
C PHE A 163 -2.58 7.32 5.15
N ARG A 164 -1.42 6.70 4.93
CA ARG A 164 -0.39 7.21 4.01
C ARG A 164 -0.56 6.71 2.57
N SER A 165 -1.51 5.81 2.33
CA SER A 165 -1.68 5.18 1.01
C SER A 165 -2.01 6.18 -0.09
N HIS A 166 -2.91 7.12 0.18
CA HIS A 166 -3.27 8.17 -0.78
C HIS A 166 -2.07 9.07 -1.11
N GLU A 167 -1.30 9.47 -0.11
CA GLU A 167 -0.06 10.25 -0.31
C GLU A 167 0.93 9.50 -1.19
N ARG A 168 1.17 8.21 -0.88
CA ARG A 168 2.09 7.36 -1.66
C ARG A 168 1.59 7.16 -3.09
N LEU A 169 0.29 6.96 -3.27
CA LEU A 169 -0.30 6.85 -4.60
C LEU A 169 -0.11 8.13 -5.40
N GLY A 170 -0.40 9.28 -4.81
CA GLY A 170 -0.23 10.58 -5.47
C GLY A 170 1.23 10.84 -5.84
N GLN A 171 2.17 10.57 -4.93
CA GLN A 171 3.62 10.67 -5.19
C GLN A 171 4.03 9.74 -6.33
N LEU A 172 3.56 8.49 -6.30
CA LEU A 172 3.84 7.51 -7.32
C LEU A 172 3.32 7.94 -8.69
N LEU A 173 2.03 8.29 -8.79
CA LEU A 173 1.41 8.73 -10.05
C LEU A 173 2.14 9.94 -10.63
N THR A 174 2.54 10.89 -9.78
CA THR A 174 3.31 12.07 -10.20
C THR A 174 4.71 11.69 -10.71
N GLN A 175 5.39 10.77 -10.01
CA GLN A 175 6.72 10.30 -10.42
C GLN A 175 6.69 9.55 -11.75
N VAL A 176 5.73 8.64 -11.92
CA VAL A 176 5.64 7.85 -13.16
C VAL A 176 5.09 8.68 -14.32
N ALA A 177 4.20 9.63 -14.08
CA ALA A 177 3.76 10.58 -15.11
C ALA A 177 4.94 11.39 -15.66
N GLY A 178 5.86 11.79 -14.80
CA GLY A 178 7.08 12.46 -15.22
C GLY A 178 8.10 11.57 -15.96
N ARG A 179 7.79 10.28 -16.24
CA ARG A 179 8.65 9.38 -17.05
C ARG A 179 8.24 9.32 -18.49
N SER A 180 7.00 9.66 -18.84
CA SER A 180 6.52 9.71 -20.21
C SER A 180 6.81 11.06 -20.84
N GLY A 181 7.18 11.09 -22.15
CA GLY A 181 7.26 12.32 -22.92
C GLY A 181 8.41 13.26 -22.55
N ARG A 182 9.57 12.74 -22.18
CA ARG A 182 10.79 13.54 -21.89
C ARG A 182 11.69 13.77 -23.11
N GLY A 183 11.20 13.59 -24.31
CA GLY A 183 11.83 13.97 -25.57
C GLY A 183 10.88 14.88 -26.34
N ASP A 184 11.09 14.97 -27.65
CA ASP A 184 10.19 15.71 -28.55
C ASP A 184 8.82 15.03 -28.75
N LEU A 185 8.60 13.87 -28.11
CA LEU A 185 7.38 13.07 -28.25
C LEU A 185 6.45 13.28 -27.05
N PRO A 186 5.14 13.52 -27.27
CA PRO A 186 4.17 13.66 -26.19
C PRO A 186 4.01 12.34 -25.43
N GLY A 187 4.12 12.42 -24.11
CA GLY A 187 3.89 11.29 -23.22
C GLY A 187 2.43 11.09 -22.88
N ARG A 188 2.01 9.84 -22.73
CA ARG A 188 0.67 9.45 -22.28
C ARG A 188 0.74 8.61 -21.01
N VAL A 189 -0.16 8.89 -20.06
CA VAL A 189 -0.32 8.09 -18.85
C VAL A 189 -1.72 7.49 -18.82
N ILE A 190 -1.81 6.19 -18.56
CA ILE A 190 -3.07 5.48 -18.34
C ILE A 190 -3.08 4.97 -16.91
N ILE A 191 -4.12 5.29 -16.17
CA ILE A 191 -4.35 4.82 -14.81
C ILE A 191 -5.53 3.85 -14.84
N GLN A 192 -5.28 2.59 -14.51
CA GLN A 192 -6.32 1.58 -14.43
C GLN A 192 -6.93 1.58 -13.03
N THR A 193 -8.23 1.79 -12.97
CA THR A 193 -9.01 1.83 -11.72
C THR A 193 -10.46 1.44 -11.99
N HIS A 194 -11.14 0.89 -10.98
CA HIS A 194 -12.59 0.65 -10.99
C HIS A 194 -13.38 1.92 -10.62
N GLN A 195 -12.69 2.96 -10.15
CA GLN A 195 -13.28 4.22 -9.69
C GLN A 195 -12.65 5.43 -10.43
N PRO A 196 -12.88 5.57 -11.75
CA PRO A 196 -12.25 6.64 -12.53
C PRO A 196 -12.68 8.05 -12.09
N GLN A 197 -13.84 8.19 -11.44
CA GLN A 197 -14.37 9.45 -10.89
C GLN A 197 -14.03 9.64 -9.40
N HIS A 198 -13.03 8.91 -8.87
CA HIS A 198 -12.63 9.08 -7.48
C HIS A 198 -12.10 10.50 -7.25
N PRO A 199 -12.62 11.26 -6.26
CA PRO A 199 -12.30 12.70 -6.08
C PRO A 199 -10.81 12.99 -5.99
N LEU A 200 -10.04 12.13 -5.31
CA LEU A 200 -8.59 12.29 -5.20
C LEU A 200 -7.86 12.12 -6.55
N LEU A 201 -8.35 11.24 -7.44
CA LEU A 201 -7.78 11.12 -8.79
C LEU A 201 -8.11 12.33 -9.64
N GLU A 202 -9.35 12.82 -9.58
CA GLU A 202 -9.77 14.03 -10.30
C GLU A 202 -8.96 15.25 -9.86
N ILE A 203 -8.74 15.41 -8.56
CA ILE A 203 -7.90 16.49 -8.02
C ILE A 203 -6.46 16.35 -8.51
N LEU A 204 -5.88 15.15 -8.41
CA LEU A 204 -4.49 14.91 -8.81
C LEU A 204 -4.27 15.18 -10.29
N ILE A 205 -5.17 14.70 -11.15
CA ILE A 205 -5.07 14.83 -12.61
C ILE A 205 -5.39 16.27 -13.05
N GLY A 206 -6.47 16.85 -12.51
CA GLY A 206 -6.96 18.15 -12.98
C GLY A 206 -6.29 19.35 -12.31
N ARG A 207 -5.83 19.23 -11.06
CA ARG A 207 -5.29 20.35 -10.27
C ARG A 207 -3.84 20.15 -9.81
N GLY A 208 -3.27 18.97 -10.03
CA GLY A 208 -1.90 18.63 -9.69
C GLY A 208 -1.66 18.25 -8.24
N TYR A 209 -0.40 17.83 -7.98
CA TYR A 209 0.00 17.24 -6.69
C TYR A 209 -0.13 18.22 -5.51
N SER A 210 0.11 19.52 -5.71
CA SER A 210 0.05 20.50 -4.60
C SER A 210 -1.36 20.58 -3.98
N ILE A 211 -2.40 20.67 -4.81
CA ILE A 211 -3.80 20.75 -4.33
C ILE A 211 -4.22 19.39 -3.76
N PHE A 212 -3.81 18.29 -4.39
CA PHE A 212 -4.01 16.94 -3.88
C PHE A 212 -3.41 16.76 -2.47
N ALA A 213 -2.18 17.21 -2.24
CA ALA A 213 -1.53 17.14 -0.94
C ALA A 213 -2.24 17.98 0.12
N GLN A 214 -2.74 19.18 -0.24
CA GLN A 214 -3.54 20.03 0.65
C GLN A 214 -4.84 19.32 1.08
N GLN A 215 -5.51 18.65 0.15
CA GLN A 215 -6.73 17.88 0.45
C GLN A 215 -6.45 16.77 1.46
N ILE A 216 -5.42 15.96 1.23
CA ILE A 216 -5.01 14.89 2.17
C ILE A 216 -4.66 15.46 3.54
N MET A 217 -3.97 16.60 3.60
CA MET A 217 -3.63 17.25 4.87
C MET A 217 -4.87 17.73 5.62
N ALA A 218 -5.87 18.25 4.92
CA ALA A 218 -7.15 18.64 5.51
C ALA A 218 -7.89 17.43 6.11
N GLU A 219 -7.96 16.33 5.39
CA GLU A 219 -8.55 15.07 5.86
C GLU A 219 -7.82 14.54 7.12
N ARG A 220 -6.49 14.51 7.12
CA ARG A 220 -5.70 14.11 8.29
C ARG A 220 -5.92 15.00 9.50
N LYS A 221 -6.12 16.30 9.29
CA LYS A 221 -6.44 17.24 10.37
C LYS A 221 -7.81 16.93 10.98
N MET A 222 -8.80 16.66 10.17
CA MET A 222 -10.15 16.31 10.63
C MET A 222 -10.16 14.97 11.38
N THR A 223 -9.43 13.97 10.88
CA THR A 223 -9.35 12.62 11.45
C THR A 223 -8.29 12.48 12.53
N GLN A 224 -7.60 13.57 12.89
CA GLN A 224 -6.54 13.57 13.92
C GLN A 224 -5.45 12.54 13.66
N LEU A 225 -5.03 12.39 12.38
CA LEU A 225 -3.92 11.54 11.98
C LEU A 225 -2.60 12.32 11.88
N PRO A 226 -1.43 11.67 11.85
CA PRO A 226 -0.16 12.35 11.66
C PRO A 226 -0.14 13.26 10.42
N PRO A 227 0.38 14.49 10.50
CA PRO A 227 1.24 15.04 11.57
C PRO A 227 0.49 15.73 12.73
N PHE A 228 -0.84 15.72 12.76
CA PHE A 228 -1.65 16.41 13.79
C PHE A 228 -1.70 15.66 15.11
N ARG A 229 -1.44 14.36 15.12
CA ARG A 229 -1.09 13.54 16.28
C ARG A 229 0.22 12.81 16.03
N HIS A 230 0.86 12.35 17.10
CA HIS A 230 2.08 11.57 17.07
C HIS A 230 1.75 10.11 17.28
N MET A 231 2.34 9.23 16.51
CA MET A 231 1.99 7.82 16.48
C MET A 231 3.21 6.93 16.65
N ALA A 232 3.02 5.83 17.38
CA ALA A 232 3.96 4.72 17.42
C ALA A 232 3.20 3.41 17.21
N VAL A 233 3.87 2.43 16.63
CA VAL A 233 3.34 1.07 16.45
C VAL A 233 4.27 0.09 17.12
N ILE A 234 3.73 -0.72 18.01
CA ILE A 234 4.42 -1.90 18.55
C ILE A 234 4.02 -3.08 17.70
N ARG A 235 5.01 -3.70 17.05
CA ARG A 235 4.83 -4.89 16.23
C ARG A 235 5.30 -6.10 17.03
N ALA A 236 4.54 -7.19 16.95
CA ALA A 236 4.90 -8.47 17.56
C ALA A 236 4.69 -9.59 16.55
N GLU A 237 5.65 -10.53 16.50
CA GLU A 237 5.55 -11.72 15.64
C GLU A 237 6.00 -12.97 16.38
N SER A 238 5.27 -14.07 16.20
CA SER A 238 5.57 -15.38 16.72
C SER A 238 5.12 -16.47 15.73
N ASP A 239 5.67 -17.67 15.86
CA ASP A 239 5.19 -18.86 15.15
C ASP A 239 3.78 -19.29 15.61
N ARG A 240 3.34 -18.81 16.79
CA ARG A 240 2.00 -19.01 17.32
C ARG A 240 1.23 -17.69 17.43
N ALA A 241 0.06 -17.64 16.79
CA ALA A 241 -0.76 -16.43 16.73
C ALA A 241 -1.13 -15.88 18.12
N ASN A 242 -1.49 -16.76 19.05
CA ASN A 242 -1.91 -16.38 20.40
C ASN A 242 -0.77 -15.76 21.24
N GLU A 243 0.49 -16.12 20.99
CA GLU A 243 1.64 -15.57 21.76
C GLU A 243 1.87 -14.09 21.41
N ALA A 244 1.89 -13.75 20.12
CA ALA A 244 2.08 -12.37 19.67
C ALA A 244 0.91 -11.47 20.11
N GLU A 245 -0.32 -11.97 20.00
CA GLU A 245 -1.51 -11.24 20.43
C GLU A 245 -1.53 -11.04 21.95
N THR A 246 -1.25 -12.08 22.75
CA THR A 246 -1.22 -12.01 24.22
C THR A 246 -0.14 -11.04 24.71
N PHE A 247 1.06 -11.08 24.08
CA PHE A 247 2.14 -10.13 24.37
C PHE A 247 1.68 -8.67 24.17
N LEU A 248 1.00 -8.36 23.06
CA LEU A 248 0.51 -7.00 22.82
C LEU A 248 -0.67 -6.62 23.70
N LYS A 249 -1.51 -7.57 24.14
CA LYS A 249 -2.53 -7.32 25.17
C LYS A 249 -1.90 -6.92 26.50
N ALA A 250 -0.83 -7.61 26.90
CA ALA A 250 -0.06 -7.24 28.08
C ALA A 250 0.61 -5.87 27.91
N ALA A 251 1.21 -5.60 26.75
CA ALA A 251 1.81 -4.31 26.42
C ALA A 251 0.80 -3.16 26.54
N ARG A 252 -0.41 -3.34 26.02
CA ARG A 252 -1.50 -2.37 26.13
C ARG A 252 -1.89 -2.13 27.57
N LYS A 253 -2.10 -3.19 28.35
CA LYS A 253 -2.47 -3.09 29.76
C LYS A 253 -1.40 -2.36 30.58
N ILE A 254 -0.12 -2.62 30.32
CA ILE A 254 0.99 -1.91 30.98
C ILE A 254 0.98 -0.43 30.58
N ALA A 255 0.83 -0.12 29.27
CA ALA A 255 0.79 1.26 28.79
C ALA A 255 -0.37 2.06 29.38
N GLU A 256 -1.56 1.46 29.48
CA GLU A 256 -2.72 2.06 30.15
C GLU A 256 -2.49 2.29 31.65
N GLY A 257 -1.77 1.38 32.32
CA GLY A 257 -1.41 1.49 33.74
C GLY A 257 -0.35 2.56 34.02
N LEU A 258 0.62 2.72 33.13
CA LEU A 258 1.69 3.72 33.27
C LEU A 258 1.17 5.16 33.11
N ASN A 259 0.08 5.33 32.41
CA ASN A 259 -0.39 6.66 32.02
C ASN A 259 -1.88 6.80 32.31
N HIS A 260 -2.28 6.82 33.56
CA HIS A 260 -3.68 6.95 33.97
C HIS A 260 -4.61 7.44 32.84
N PRO A 261 -5.88 7.02 32.72
CA PRO A 261 -6.73 7.31 31.57
C PRO A 261 -6.66 8.79 31.19
N SER A 262 -5.91 9.08 30.14
CA SER A 262 -5.71 10.44 29.64
C SER A 262 -6.31 10.53 28.23
N PRO A 263 -7.19 11.48 27.98
CA PRO A 263 -7.73 11.72 26.65
C PRO A 263 -6.65 12.13 25.63
N LEU A 264 -5.43 12.36 26.12
CA LEU A 264 -4.29 12.76 25.28
C LEU A 264 -3.62 11.58 24.56
N ILE A 265 -3.88 10.33 25.01
CA ILE A 265 -3.32 9.11 24.42
C ILE A 265 -4.44 8.19 23.96
N GLY A 266 -4.32 7.68 22.75
CA GLY A 266 -5.19 6.65 22.17
C GLY A 266 -4.45 5.34 21.99
N TYR A 267 -5.19 4.24 22.08
CA TYR A 267 -4.70 2.88 21.85
C TYR A 267 -5.62 2.17 20.88
N LEU A 268 -5.05 1.55 19.84
CA LEU A 268 -5.78 0.75 18.89
C LEU A 268 -5.13 -0.62 18.75
N GLY A 269 -5.92 -1.67 18.94
CA GLY A 269 -5.44 -3.05 18.93
C GLY A 269 -5.20 -3.65 20.32
N PRO A 270 -4.56 -4.84 20.39
CA PRO A 270 -3.82 -5.49 19.28
C PRO A 270 -4.71 -5.94 18.14
N LEU A 271 -4.24 -5.68 16.92
CA LEU A 271 -4.87 -6.11 15.68
C LEU A 271 -3.92 -7.02 14.89
N PRO A 272 -4.44 -7.97 14.08
CA PRO A 272 -3.62 -8.63 13.10
C PRO A 272 -2.98 -7.61 12.17
N ALA A 273 -1.70 -7.78 11.83
CA ALA A 273 -1.07 -6.93 10.83
C ALA A 273 -1.77 -7.11 9.46
N MET A 274 -1.66 -6.12 8.57
CA MET A 274 -2.23 -6.18 7.21
C MET A 274 -1.84 -7.47 6.46
N LEU A 275 -0.61 -7.92 6.62
CA LEU A 275 -0.15 -9.25 6.25
C LEU A 275 0.02 -10.07 7.54
N GLU A 276 -1.06 -10.76 7.93
CA GLU A 276 -1.14 -11.47 9.21
C GLU A 276 -0.11 -12.57 9.38
N LYS A 277 0.28 -13.27 8.30
CA LYS A 277 1.29 -14.34 8.34
C LYS A 277 2.37 -14.11 7.28
N ARG A 278 3.64 -14.08 7.71
CA ARG A 278 4.80 -13.95 6.83
C ARG A 278 5.92 -14.88 7.29
N ALA A 279 6.48 -15.64 6.37
CA ALA A 279 7.57 -16.59 6.66
C ALA A 279 7.29 -17.49 7.87
N GLY A 280 6.07 -18.04 7.96
CA GLY A 280 5.63 -18.91 9.03
C GLY A 280 5.21 -18.20 10.33
N ARG A 281 5.46 -16.91 10.49
CA ARG A 281 5.16 -16.15 11.72
C ARG A 281 3.88 -15.35 11.58
N TYR A 282 3.07 -15.36 12.64
CA TYR A 282 1.89 -14.51 12.80
C TYR A 282 2.30 -13.16 13.35
N ARG A 283 1.71 -12.10 12.80
CA ARG A 283 2.07 -10.70 13.05
C ARG A 283 0.89 -9.92 13.56
N PHE A 284 1.11 -9.21 14.67
CA PHE A 284 0.14 -8.33 15.29
C PHE A 284 0.73 -6.95 15.51
N VAL A 285 -0.13 -5.96 15.63
CA VAL A 285 0.24 -4.57 15.86
C VAL A 285 -0.62 -3.96 16.98
N LEU A 286 0.02 -3.14 17.79
CA LEU A 286 -0.63 -2.23 18.73
C LEU A 286 -0.22 -0.82 18.39
N GLN A 287 -1.18 0.01 18.01
CA GLN A 287 -0.97 1.41 17.72
C GLN A 287 -1.18 2.23 19.00
N ILE A 288 -0.30 3.19 19.22
CA ILE A 288 -0.38 4.18 20.30
C ILE A 288 -0.25 5.54 19.65
N ASP A 289 -1.19 6.43 19.91
CA ASP A 289 -1.13 7.80 19.41
C ASP A 289 -1.27 8.80 20.57
N ALA A 290 -0.65 9.96 20.42
CA ALA A 290 -0.69 11.01 21.43
C ALA A 290 -0.79 12.41 20.82
N SER A 291 -1.43 13.33 21.55
CA SER A 291 -1.57 14.72 21.13
C SER A 291 -0.24 15.49 21.10
N LYS A 292 0.75 15.06 21.89
CA LYS A 292 2.09 15.67 21.95
C LYS A 292 3.18 14.61 21.87
N ARG A 293 4.24 14.92 21.14
CA ARG A 293 5.41 14.04 20.99
C ARG A 293 6.06 13.70 22.33
N SER A 294 6.18 14.67 23.24
CA SER A 294 6.77 14.46 24.57
C SER A 294 6.02 13.42 25.39
N ILE A 295 4.68 13.44 25.32
CA ILE A 295 3.82 12.48 26.01
C ILE A 295 4.04 11.08 25.46
N LEU A 296 4.06 10.92 24.13
CA LEU A 296 4.32 9.64 23.48
C LEU A 296 5.70 9.09 23.85
N GLN A 297 6.74 9.92 23.78
CA GLN A 297 8.11 9.50 24.09
C GLN A 297 8.28 9.10 25.56
N ALA A 298 7.69 9.83 26.51
CA ALA A 298 7.73 9.49 27.93
C ALA A 298 7.07 8.13 28.17
N LEU A 299 5.87 7.91 27.60
CA LEU A 299 5.19 6.62 27.71
C LEU A 299 6.01 5.49 27.12
N LEU A 300 6.54 5.65 25.91
CA LEU A 300 7.32 4.62 25.22
C LEU A 300 8.59 4.26 25.99
N GLY A 301 9.29 5.23 26.59
CA GLY A 301 10.48 4.99 27.39
C GLY A 301 10.21 4.05 28.56
N SER A 302 9.15 4.34 29.35
CA SER A 302 8.73 3.50 30.47
C SER A 302 8.20 2.14 30.00
N LEU A 303 7.40 2.13 28.96
CA LEU A 303 6.80 0.91 28.41
C LEU A 303 7.84 -0.07 27.88
N ILE A 304 8.84 0.39 27.16
CA ILE A 304 9.91 -0.46 26.62
C ILE A 304 10.70 -1.13 27.74
N ALA A 305 10.96 -0.41 28.84
CA ALA A 305 11.63 -0.97 30.01
C ALA A 305 10.83 -2.12 30.63
N GLU A 306 9.52 -1.93 30.83
CA GLU A 306 8.62 -2.95 31.36
C GLU A 306 8.47 -4.15 30.42
N LEU A 307 8.30 -3.91 29.11
CA LEU A 307 8.18 -4.98 28.11
C LEU A 307 9.42 -5.85 28.04
N SER A 308 10.60 -5.26 28.19
CA SER A 308 11.86 -5.99 28.17
C SER A 308 12.02 -6.97 29.34
N GLN A 309 11.30 -6.76 30.43
CA GLN A 309 11.32 -7.63 31.61
C GLN A 309 10.28 -8.75 31.57
N LEU A 310 9.31 -8.67 30.64
CA LEU A 310 8.31 -9.72 30.50
C LEU A 310 8.97 -11.05 30.05
N LYS A 311 8.56 -12.16 30.65
CA LYS A 311 9.03 -13.51 30.26
C LYS A 311 8.76 -13.80 28.79
N ASP A 312 7.64 -13.34 28.27
CA ASP A 312 7.20 -13.55 26.88
C ASP A 312 7.99 -12.70 25.88
N SER A 313 8.66 -11.62 26.31
CA SER A 313 9.51 -10.80 25.44
C SER A 313 10.66 -11.57 24.77
N ARG A 314 11.06 -12.72 25.34
CA ARG A 314 12.10 -13.60 24.78
C ARG A 314 11.57 -14.60 23.75
N ARG A 315 10.26 -14.86 23.75
CA ARG A 315 9.59 -15.81 22.84
C ARG A 315 8.96 -15.12 21.63
N VAL A 316 8.60 -13.87 21.81
CA VAL A 316 7.96 -13.04 20.79
C VAL A 316 8.99 -12.07 20.23
N ARG A 317 9.14 -12.02 18.92
CA ARG A 317 9.94 -10.97 18.28
C ARG A 317 9.11 -9.72 18.21
N TRP A 318 9.55 -8.66 18.86
CA TRP A 318 8.83 -7.39 18.90
C TRP A 318 9.71 -6.19 18.58
N SER A 319 9.10 -5.11 18.14
CA SER A 319 9.76 -3.83 17.85
C SER A 319 8.80 -2.68 18.07
N VAL A 320 9.37 -1.51 18.38
CA VAL A 320 8.64 -0.24 18.45
C VAL A 320 9.10 0.64 17.29
N ASP A 321 8.14 1.14 16.54
CA ASP A 321 8.36 2.01 15.38
C ASP A 321 7.63 3.34 15.64
N VAL A 322 8.39 4.42 15.75
CA VAL A 322 7.86 5.76 16.01
C VAL A 322 7.76 6.51 14.69
N ASP A 323 6.63 7.17 14.46
CA ASP A 323 6.28 7.81 13.19
C ASP A 323 6.34 6.82 12.01
N PRO A 324 5.61 5.67 12.10
CA PRO A 324 5.73 4.57 11.15
C PRO A 324 5.45 5.03 9.73
N GLN A 325 6.26 4.54 8.80
CA GLN A 325 6.06 4.79 7.38
C GLN A 325 5.08 3.79 6.76
N GLU A 326 4.90 2.62 7.39
CA GLU A 326 3.96 1.56 6.99
C GLU A 326 3.22 1.05 8.23
N MET A 327 1.91 0.87 8.10
CA MET A 327 1.04 0.35 9.17
C MET A 327 1.00 -1.17 9.22
#